data_962f54d8aea8f2d1ede4becdc1952469
#
_entry.id   962f54d8aea8f2d1ede4becdc1952469
#
_cell.length_a   1.000
_cell.length_b   1.000
_cell.length_c   1.000
_cell.angle_alpha   90.00
_cell.angle_beta   90.00
_cell.angle_gamma   90.00
#
_symmetry.space_group_name_H-M   'P 1'
#
loop_
_entity.id
_entity.type
_entity.pdbx_description
1 polymer ?
#
loop_
_entity_poly.entity_id
_entity_poly.type
_entity_poly.pdbx_seq_one_letter_code
_entity_poly.pdbx_strand_id
1 'polypeptide(L)' 'MNKIIVKDDNGNDYLIRDIRHFHQHILDYHSSGTSLHEENGHYFTVDDAFRSKIESLYQNQS' A
#
# COMPACT_ATOMS: atom_id res chain seq x y z
N MET A 1 17.29 6.37 5.92
CA MET A 1 15.82 6.41 5.87
C MET A 1 15.36 6.00 4.49
N ASN A 2 14.49 5.01 4.41
CA ASN A 2 14.06 4.47 3.13
C ASN A 2 12.82 5.19 2.63
N LYS A 3 12.86 5.55 1.35
CA LYS A 3 11.68 6.08 0.69
C LYS A 3 10.98 4.94 -0.03
N ILE A 4 9.71 4.76 0.24
CA ILE A 4 8.91 3.72 -0.39
C ILE A 4 7.90 4.39 -1.29
N ILE A 5 8.00 4.10 -2.59
CA ILE A 5 7.12 4.71 -3.59
C ILE A 5 6.35 3.60 -4.28
N VAL A 6 5.04 3.78 -4.38
CA VAL A 6 4.17 2.87 -5.10
C VAL A 6 3.37 3.65 -6.12
N LYS A 7 2.91 2.97 -7.16
CA LYS A 7 2.04 3.58 -8.16
C LYS A 7 0.60 3.46 -7.72
N ASP A 8 -0.15 4.53 -7.87
CA ASP A 8 -1.59 4.46 -7.65
C ASP A 8 -2.28 3.92 -8.91
N ASP A 9 -3.61 3.82 -8.89
CA ASP A 9 -4.36 3.25 -10.00
C ASP A 9 -4.25 4.08 -11.28
N ASN A 10 -3.87 5.34 -11.16
CA ASN A 10 -3.68 6.24 -12.31
C ASN A 10 -2.25 6.24 -12.82
N GLY A 11 -1.36 5.46 -12.20
CA GLY A 11 0.04 5.41 -12.61
C GLY A 11 0.90 6.51 -12.01
N ASN A 12 0.39 7.24 -11.05
CA ASN A 12 1.15 8.30 -10.38
C ASN A 12 1.90 7.75 -9.19
N ASP A 13 3.08 8.30 -8.93
CA ASP A 13 3.87 7.88 -7.77
C ASP A 13 3.25 8.39 -6.48
N TYR A 14 3.24 7.54 -5.47
CA TYR A 14 2.82 7.92 -4.15
C TYR A 14 3.89 7.51 -3.14
N LEU A 15 4.36 8.49 -2.37
CA LEU A 15 5.38 8.24 -1.35
C LEU A 15 4.70 7.79 -0.06
N ILE A 16 5.01 6.57 0.37
CA ILE A 16 4.52 6.04 1.64
C ILE A 16 5.52 6.45 2.72
N ARG A 17 5.10 7.36 3.59
CA ARG A 17 5.96 7.88 4.64
C ARG A 17 6.10 6.90 5.80
N ASP A 18 5.05 6.14 6.06
CA ASP A 18 5.03 5.18 7.18
C ASP A 18 4.46 3.87 6.68
N ILE A 19 5.36 2.99 6.23
CA ILE A 19 4.94 1.69 5.69
C ILE A 19 4.26 0.82 6.75
N ARG A 20 4.63 0.97 8.02
CA ARG A 20 4.02 0.19 9.09
C ARG A 20 2.55 0.54 9.24
N HIS A 21 2.25 1.83 9.23
CA HIS A 21 0.87 2.28 9.33
C HIS A 21 0.06 1.89 8.10
N PHE A 22 0.64 2.04 6.92
CA PHE A 22 0.00 1.67 5.67
C PHE A 22 -0.29 0.18 5.65
N HIS A 23 0.68 -0.64 6.01
CA HIS A 23 0.54 -2.10 6.07
C HIS A 23 -0.55 -2.50 7.06
N GLN A 24 -0.57 -1.87 8.24
CA GLN A 24 -1.58 -2.17 9.25
C GLN A 24 -2.98 -1.83 8.75
N HIS A 25 -3.13 -0.70 8.07
CA HIS A 25 -4.42 -0.29 7.51
C HIS A 25 -4.91 -1.33 6.49
N ILE A 26 -4.00 -1.79 5.62
CA ILE A 26 -4.36 -2.80 4.62
C ILE A 26 -4.83 -4.08 5.30
N LEU A 27 -4.15 -4.51 6.37
CA LEU A 27 -4.56 -5.70 7.11
C LEU A 27 -5.91 -5.51 7.79
N ASP A 28 -6.17 -4.33 8.34
CA ASP A 28 -7.38 -4.08 9.11
C ASP A 28 -8.62 -3.94 8.24
N TYR A 29 -8.49 -3.32 7.06
CA TYR A 29 -9.64 -2.92 6.27
C TYR A 29 -9.68 -3.53 4.88
N HIS A 30 -8.58 -4.12 4.41
CA HIS A 30 -8.47 -4.62 3.03
C HIS A 30 -7.82 -5.98 3.00
N SER A 31 -8.09 -6.82 4.00
CA SER A 31 -7.35 -8.07 4.18
C SER A 31 -7.80 -9.20 3.25
N SER A 32 -8.95 -9.06 2.59
CA SER A 32 -9.44 -10.11 1.70
C SER A 32 -10.20 -9.52 0.53
N GLY A 33 -10.27 -10.28 -0.55
CA GLY A 33 -10.99 -9.86 -1.74
C GLY A 33 -10.31 -8.70 -2.45
N THR A 34 -11.11 -7.97 -3.21
CA THR A 34 -10.66 -6.77 -3.93
C THR A 34 -11.43 -5.58 -3.41
N SER A 35 -10.73 -4.54 -3.02
CA SER A 35 -11.35 -3.32 -2.49
C SER A 35 -10.56 -2.10 -2.95
N LEU A 36 -11.15 -0.93 -2.74
CA LEU A 36 -10.52 0.32 -3.13
C LEU A 36 -10.09 1.07 -1.89
N HIS A 37 -8.82 1.45 -1.86
CA HIS A 37 -8.25 2.27 -0.79
C HIS A 37 -7.91 3.65 -1.34
N GLU A 38 -8.36 4.69 -0.65
CA GLU A 38 -8.04 6.06 -1.01
C GLU A 38 -7.14 6.66 0.07
N GLU A 39 -6.09 7.34 -0.34
CA GLU A 39 -5.19 8.00 0.59
C GLU A 39 -4.59 9.24 -0.06
N ASN A 40 -4.83 10.39 0.55
CA ASN A 40 -4.29 11.68 0.09
C ASN A 40 -4.58 11.96 -1.38
N GLY A 41 -5.77 11.58 -1.85
CA GLY A 41 -6.17 11.79 -3.23
C GLY A 41 -5.68 10.73 -4.21
N HIS A 42 -5.00 9.70 -3.72
CA HIS A 42 -4.54 8.57 -4.54
C HIS A 42 -5.43 7.38 -4.30
N TYR A 43 -5.74 6.64 -5.37
CA TYR A 43 -6.60 5.46 -5.28
C TYR A 43 -5.79 4.22 -5.59
N PHE A 44 -6.01 3.17 -4.80
CA PHE A 44 -5.31 1.90 -4.94
C PHE A 44 -6.31 0.77 -4.96
N THR A 45 -6.27 -0.05 -6.01
CA THR A 45 -7.03 -1.29 -6.01
C THR A 45 -6.26 -2.31 -5.18
N VAL A 46 -6.84 -2.72 -4.06
CA VAL A 46 -6.19 -3.65 -3.14
C VAL A 46 -6.70 -5.06 -3.44
N ASP A 47 -5.86 -5.86 -4.02
CA ASP A 47 -6.11 -7.26 -4.31
C ASP A 47 -4.96 -8.09 -3.75
N ASP A 48 -4.92 -9.38 -4.07
CA ASP A 48 -3.87 -10.26 -3.56
C ASP A 48 -2.48 -9.80 -3.98
N ALA A 49 -2.33 -9.36 -5.23
CA ALA A 49 -1.04 -8.90 -5.73
C ALA A 49 -0.59 -7.63 -5.00
N PHE A 50 -1.52 -6.71 -4.77
CA PHE A 50 -1.19 -5.48 -4.05
C PHE A 50 -0.80 -5.78 -2.61
N ARG A 51 -1.55 -6.66 -1.95
CA ARG A 51 -1.25 -7.04 -0.56
C ARG A 51 0.13 -7.68 -0.45
N SER A 52 0.47 -8.55 -1.39
CA SER A 52 1.80 -9.18 -1.43
C SER A 52 2.90 -8.15 -1.61
N LYS A 53 2.67 -7.16 -2.47
CA LYS A 53 3.63 -6.09 -2.70
C LYS A 53 3.86 -5.27 -1.43
N ILE A 54 2.78 -4.89 -0.75
CA ILE A 54 2.89 -4.10 0.48
C ILE A 54 3.56 -4.92 1.57
N GLU A 55 3.24 -6.21 1.66
CA GLU A 55 3.88 -7.09 2.64
C GLU A 55 5.39 -7.15 2.41
N SER A 56 5.82 -7.29 1.17
CA SER A 56 7.24 -7.30 0.83
C SER A 56 7.93 -6.01 1.20
N LEU A 57 7.29 -4.88 0.91
CA LEU A 57 7.86 -3.58 1.23
C LEU A 57 7.98 -3.41 2.74
N TYR A 58 6.98 -3.87 3.48
CA TYR A 58 7.00 -3.81 4.93
C TYR A 58 8.13 -4.67 5.51
N GLN A 59 8.30 -5.88 5.00
CA GLN A 59 9.32 -6.79 5.50
C GLN A 59 10.74 -6.35 5.14
N ASN A 60 10.92 -5.65 4.04
CA ASN A 60 12.23 -5.21 3.57
C ASN A 60 12.70 -3.92 4.24
N GLN A 61 11.82 -3.21 4.88
CA GLN A 61 12.25 -2.05 5.65
C GLN A 61 12.73 -2.53 7.03
N SER A 62 13.86 -2.18 7.44
CA SER A 62 14.37 -2.63 8.74
C SER A 62 15.33 -1.62 9.30
#